data_67edd401a550e906e9768a2822971a8b
#
_entry.id   67edd401a550e906e9768a2822971a8b
#
_cell.length_a   1.000
_cell.length_b   1.000
_cell.length_c   1.000
_cell.angle_alpha   90.00
_cell.angle_beta   90.00
_cell.angle_gamma   90.00
#
_symmetry.space_group_name_H-M   'P 1'
#
loop_
_entity.id
_entity.type
_entity.pdbx_description
1 polymer ?
#
loop_
_entity_poly.entity_id
_entity_poly.type
_entity_poly.pdbx_seq_one_letter_code
_entity_poly.pdbx_strand_id
1 'polypeptide(L)'
;MDIAQELLNGNRLALTRAITAIENETDVAVEIMKKLYPHTGHAFVLGITGPPGAGKSTLTDRLARAYRNQGKTVGIIAIDPTSPFTGGAILGDRIRMNSLTLDEGVFIRSMGTRGSLGGLSHKTADAIKAMDAFGKDVIIVETVGVGQSEVDIVKAADTTMVVMVPGLGDDIQAIKAGILEIGDIFTINKADLDGADKLYTELNMMLDLDGETPDWRPPVKKVMASRGAVSYTHLTLPTIA
;
A
#
# COMPACT_ATOMS: atom_id res chain seq x y z
N MET A 1 -21.96 -23.52 1.30
CA MET A 1 -21.49 -22.63 0.22
C MET A 1 -19.99 -22.46 0.39
N ASP A 2 -19.18 -22.85 -0.58
CA ASP A 2 -17.71 -22.81 -0.46
C ASP A 2 -17.21 -21.42 -0.84
N ILE A 3 -16.87 -20.62 0.16
CA ILE A 3 -16.40 -19.22 -0.01
C ILE A 3 -15.19 -19.16 -0.94
N ALA A 4 -14.24 -20.11 -0.81
CA ALA A 4 -13.03 -20.11 -1.64
C ALA A 4 -13.38 -20.37 -3.12
N GLN A 5 -14.25 -21.33 -3.41
CA GLN A 5 -14.66 -21.62 -4.78
C GLN A 5 -15.44 -20.45 -5.41
N GLU A 6 -16.32 -19.80 -4.66
CA GLU A 6 -17.03 -18.61 -5.15
C GLU A 6 -16.08 -17.44 -5.41
N LEU A 7 -15.06 -17.26 -4.56
CA LEU A 7 -14.04 -16.25 -4.73
C LEU A 7 -13.25 -16.48 -6.04
N LEU A 8 -12.81 -17.72 -6.27
CA LEU A 8 -12.11 -18.10 -7.50
C LEU A 8 -12.97 -17.93 -8.76
N ASN A 9 -14.29 -18.03 -8.61
CA ASN A 9 -15.25 -17.75 -9.69
C ASN A 9 -15.56 -16.25 -9.87
N GLY A 10 -14.86 -15.36 -9.17
CA GLY A 10 -14.98 -13.89 -9.31
C GLY A 10 -16.13 -13.27 -8.50
N ASN A 11 -16.67 -13.96 -7.49
CA ASN A 11 -17.71 -13.38 -6.64
C ASN A 11 -17.12 -12.39 -5.62
N ARG A 12 -17.39 -11.07 -5.82
CA ARG A 12 -16.91 -9.99 -4.93
C ARG A 12 -17.38 -10.12 -3.48
N LEU A 13 -18.59 -10.66 -3.26
CA LEU A 13 -19.09 -10.85 -1.91
C LEU A 13 -18.33 -11.98 -1.19
N ALA A 14 -17.94 -13.04 -1.93
CA ALA A 14 -17.09 -14.10 -1.40
C ALA A 14 -15.71 -13.57 -0.99
N LEU A 15 -15.08 -12.70 -1.81
CA LEU A 15 -13.84 -12.03 -1.43
C LEU A 15 -13.99 -11.19 -0.15
N THR A 16 -15.08 -10.42 -0.04
CA THR A 16 -15.38 -9.64 1.18
C THR A 16 -15.51 -10.54 2.41
N ARG A 17 -16.20 -11.67 2.29
CA ARG A 17 -16.38 -12.65 3.37
C ARG A 17 -15.07 -13.34 3.75
N ALA A 18 -14.26 -13.73 2.75
CA ALA A 18 -12.94 -14.31 2.97
C ALA A 18 -12.03 -13.37 3.77
N ILE A 19 -11.91 -12.11 3.35
CA ILE A 19 -11.10 -11.11 4.08
C ILE A 19 -11.65 -10.88 5.48
N THR A 20 -12.98 -10.85 5.66
CA THR A 20 -13.58 -10.71 7.00
C THR A 20 -13.25 -11.91 7.91
N ALA A 21 -13.27 -13.14 7.36
CA ALA A 21 -12.86 -14.32 8.10
C ALA A 21 -11.38 -14.26 8.51
N ILE A 22 -10.50 -13.80 7.61
CA ILE A 22 -9.06 -13.58 7.85
C ILE A 22 -8.85 -12.54 8.97
N GLU A 23 -9.51 -11.39 8.89
CA GLU A 23 -9.40 -10.33 9.91
C GLU A 23 -9.82 -10.82 11.30
N ASN A 24 -10.83 -11.69 11.36
CA ASN A 24 -11.37 -12.25 12.61
C ASN A 24 -10.66 -13.55 13.06
N GLU A 25 -9.67 -14.04 12.31
CA GLU A 25 -8.90 -15.26 12.63
C GLU A 25 -9.79 -16.47 12.93
N THR A 26 -10.82 -16.63 12.12
CA THR A 26 -11.75 -17.76 12.28
C THR A 26 -11.16 -19.06 11.74
N ASP A 27 -11.57 -20.22 12.27
CA ASP A 27 -11.14 -21.53 11.76
C ASP A 27 -11.42 -21.69 10.25
N VAL A 28 -12.50 -21.06 9.79
CA VAL A 28 -12.87 -21.04 8.37
C VAL A 28 -11.84 -20.32 7.50
N ALA A 29 -11.14 -19.30 8.05
CA ALA A 29 -10.10 -18.58 7.32
C ALA A 29 -8.95 -19.52 6.90
N VAL A 30 -8.52 -20.42 7.77
CA VAL A 30 -7.46 -21.39 7.50
C VAL A 30 -7.85 -22.29 6.32
N GLU A 31 -9.08 -22.79 6.31
CA GLU A 31 -9.59 -23.66 5.24
C GLU A 31 -9.75 -22.89 3.91
N ILE A 32 -10.18 -21.63 3.97
CA ILE A 32 -10.23 -20.75 2.80
C ILE A 32 -8.81 -20.57 2.24
N MET A 33 -7.83 -20.18 3.08
CA MET A 33 -6.46 -19.90 2.66
C MET A 33 -5.75 -21.12 2.07
N LYS A 34 -5.96 -22.32 2.61
CA LYS A 34 -5.46 -23.57 2.03
C LYS A 34 -5.89 -23.77 0.58
N LYS A 35 -7.15 -23.40 0.27
CA LYS A 35 -7.71 -23.53 -1.09
C LYS A 35 -7.25 -22.40 -2.01
N LEU A 36 -7.05 -21.19 -1.51
CA LEU A 36 -6.66 -20.04 -2.29
C LEU A 36 -5.15 -20.03 -2.62
N TYR A 37 -4.30 -20.54 -1.73
CA TYR A 37 -2.85 -20.49 -1.85
C TYR A 37 -2.29 -20.99 -3.20
N PRO A 38 -2.79 -22.08 -3.80
CA PRO A 38 -2.32 -22.54 -5.13
C PRO A 38 -2.64 -21.58 -6.28
N HIS A 39 -3.47 -20.56 -6.05
CA HIS A 39 -3.91 -19.57 -7.03
C HIS A 39 -3.31 -18.18 -6.78
N THR A 40 -2.21 -18.10 -6.02
CA THR A 40 -1.53 -16.83 -5.68
C THR A 40 -0.16 -16.74 -6.37
N GLY A 41 0.47 -15.56 -6.32
CA GLY A 41 1.79 -15.29 -6.89
C GLY A 41 1.76 -14.61 -8.26
N HIS A 42 0.64 -14.00 -8.62
CA HIS A 42 0.44 -13.34 -9.92
C HIS A 42 0.31 -11.81 -9.81
N ALA A 43 -0.25 -11.33 -8.70
CA ALA A 43 -0.44 -9.90 -8.48
C ALA A 43 0.88 -9.22 -8.13
N PHE A 44 1.09 -8.02 -8.68
CA PHE A 44 2.13 -7.12 -8.21
C PHE A 44 1.67 -6.35 -6.96
N VAL A 45 2.43 -6.41 -5.87
CA VAL A 45 2.08 -5.80 -4.58
C VAL A 45 2.91 -4.54 -4.33
N LEU A 46 2.27 -3.38 -4.32
CA LEU A 46 2.86 -2.08 -4.02
C LEU A 46 2.52 -1.64 -2.61
N GLY A 47 3.52 -1.54 -1.73
CA GLY A 47 3.40 -0.93 -0.42
C GLY A 47 3.58 0.59 -0.50
N ILE A 48 2.68 1.36 0.13
CA ILE A 48 2.78 2.82 0.24
C ILE A 48 2.82 3.20 1.71
N THR A 49 3.94 3.77 2.14
CA THR A 49 4.15 4.23 3.51
C THR A 49 4.65 5.68 3.55
N GLY A 50 4.77 6.25 4.75
CA GLY A 50 5.22 7.62 4.99
C GLY A 50 4.36 8.36 6.01
N PRO A 51 4.75 9.56 6.47
CA PRO A 51 4.11 10.26 7.58
C PRO A 51 2.63 10.60 7.32
N PRO A 52 1.85 10.85 8.38
CA PRO A 52 0.49 11.34 8.25
C PRO A 52 0.46 12.66 7.47
N GLY A 53 -0.55 12.86 6.65
CA GLY A 53 -0.66 14.08 5.83
C GLY A 53 0.25 14.16 4.62
N ALA A 54 1.12 13.18 4.36
CA ALA A 54 1.98 13.13 3.18
C ALA A 54 1.19 13.00 1.85
N GLY A 55 -0.11 12.66 1.92
CA GLY A 55 -0.96 12.54 0.74
C GLY A 55 -0.93 11.16 0.12
N LYS A 56 -0.63 10.13 0.91
CA LYS A 56 -0.60 8.73 0.47
C LYS A 56 -1.91 8.31 -0.21
N SER A 57 -3.06 8.55 0.42
CA SER A 57 -4.37 8.16 -0.14
C SER A 57 -4.69 8.87 -1.47
N THR A 58 -4.25 10.13 -1.63
CA THR A 58 -4.37 10.85 -2.91
C THR A 58 -3.48 10.21 -3.98
N LEU A 59 -2.27 9.82 -3.60
CA LEU A 59 -1.34 9.14 -4.50
C LEU A 59 -1.86 7.74 -4.87
N THR A 60 -2.37 7.00 -3.90
CA THR A 60 -3.03 5.69 -4.10
C THR A 60 -4.18 5.79 -5.11
N ASP A 61 -5.07 6.79 -4.97
CA ASP A 61 -6.16 7.04 -5.93
C ASP A 61 -5.60 7.27 -7.35
N ARG A 62 -4.58 8.10 -7.49
CA ARG A 62 -3.98 8.42 -8.79
C ARG A 62 -3.29 7.20 -9.43
N LEU A 63 -2.56 6.43 -8.65
CA LEU A 63 -1.90 5.20 -9.12
C LEU A 63 -2.93 4.16 -9.53
N ALA A 64 -3.96 3.94 -8.72
CA ALA A 64 -5.03 3.01 -9.06
C ALA A 64 -5.70 3.37 -10.41
N ARG A 65 -6.01 4.66 -10.63
CA ARG A 65 -6.54 5.13 -11.93
C ARG A 65 -5.58 4.89 -13.07
N ALA A 66 -4.28 5.11 -12.86
CA ALA A 66 -3.28 4.88 -13.89
C ALA A 66 -3.22 3.42 -14.30
N TYR A 67 -3.23 2.49 -13.35
CA TYR A 67 -3.29 1.07 -13.63
C TYR A 67 -4.62 0.69 -14.30
N ARG A 68 -5.75 1.27 -13.86
CA ARG A 68 -7.05 1.06 -14.53
C ARG A 68 -7.05 1.53 -15.98
N ASN A 69 -6.42 2.67 -16.27
CA ASN A 69 -6.28 3.17 -17.64
C ASN A 69 -5.42 2.25 -18.54
N GLN A 70 -4.58 1.42 -17.94
CA GLN A 70 -3.80 0.38 -18.64
C GLN A 70 -4.59 -0.95 -18.75
N GLY A 71 -5.86 -0.99 -18.35
CA GLY A 71 -6.69 -2.18 -18.35
C GLY A 71 -6.47 -3.12 -17.17
N LYS A 72 -5.59 -2.77 -16.21
CA LYS A 72 -5.28 -3.61 -15.04
C LYS A 72 -6.37 -3.55 -13.99
N THR A 73 -6.65 -4.67 -13.34
CA THR A 73 -7.52 -4.72 -12.16
C THR A 73 -6.73 -4.38 -10.89
N VAL A 74 -7.33 -3.62 -9.95
CA VAL A 74 -6.64 -3.10 -8.78
C VAL A 74 -7.34 -3.50 -7.48
N GLY A 75 -6.58 -4.07 -6.54
CA GLY A 75 -6.94 -4.22 -5.14
C GLY A 75 -6.33 -3.09 -4.32
N ILE A 76 -7.04 -2.54 -3.35
CA ILE A 76 -6.52 -1.55 -2.40
C ILE A 76 -6.80 -2.04 -0.99
N ILE A 77 -5.76 -2.15 -0.17
CA ILE A 77 -5.84 -2.40 1.27
C ILE A 77 -5.40 -1.13 1.98
N ALA A 78 -6.34 -0.45 2.63
CA ALA A 78 -6.05 0.69 3.50
C ALA A 78 -5.96 0.19 4.95
N ILE A 79 -4.78 0.33 5.55
CA ILE A 79 -4.55 -0.06 6.95
C ILE A 79 -4.83 1.15 7.82
N ASP A 80 -5.94 1.16 8.53
CA ASP A 80 -6.35 2.27 9.39
C ASP A 80 -6.08 1.96 10.87
N PRO A 81 -5.78 2.98 11.71
CA PRO A 81 -5.81 2.79 13.14
C PRO A 81 -7.21 2.38 13.56
N THR A 82 -7.29 1.42 14.46
CA THR A 82 -8.58 0.97 14.99
C THR A 82 -9.22 2.09 15.80
N SER A 83 -10.48 2.42 15.52
CA SER A 83 -11.24 3.34 16.35
C SER A 83 -11.38 2.77 17.77
N PRO A 84 -10.96 3.50 18.82
CA PRO A 84 -11.12 3.05 20.21
C PRO A 84 -12.59 2.89 20.63
N PHE A 85 -13.52 3.50 19.88
CA PHE A 85 -14.96 3.47 20.20
C PHE A 85 -15.72 2.37 19.46
N THR A 86 -15.35 2.06 18.23
CA THR A 86 -16.11 1.11 17.39
C THR A 86 -15.39 -0.20 17.15
N GLY A 87 -14.09 -0.28 17.49
CA GLY A 87 -13.25 -1.46 17.19
C GLY A 87 -13.06 -1.76 15.69
N GLY A 88 -13.54 -0.87 14.82
CA GLY A 88 -13.42 -0.98 13.37
C GLY A 88 -12.47 0.07 12.77
N ALA A 89 -12.10 -0.10 11.52
CA ALA A 89 -11.32 0.89 10.78
C ALA A 89 -12.08 2.22 10.66
N ILE A 90 -11.36 3.33 10.77
CA ILE A 90 -11.97 4.66 10.64
C ILE A 90 -12.27 4.88 9.15
N LEU A 91 -13.54 5.01 8.79
CA LEU A 91 -14.07 5.09 7.41
C LEU A 91 -13.57 6.30 6.58
N GLY A 92 -12.66 7.12 7.09
CA GLY A 92 -12.23 8.38 6.46
C GLY A 92 -11.66 8.22 5.05
N ASP A 93 -10.97 7.12 4.75
CA ASP A 93 -10.32 6.94 3.45
C ASP A 93 -11.27 6.43 2.36
N ARG A 94 -12.33 5.71 2.71
CA ARG A 94 -13.37 5.33 1.73
C ARG A 94 -14.07 6.55 1.12
N ILE A 95 -14.25 7.62 1.89
CA ILE A 95 -14.91 8.85 1.42
C ILE A 95 -14.02 9.59 0.41
N ARG A 96 -12.69 9.46 0.52
CA ARG A 96 -11.73 10.11 -0.37
C ARG A 96 -11.59 9.41 -1.72
N MET A 97 -11.92 8.12 -1.81
CA MET A 97 -11.81 7.30 -3.03
C MET A 97 -13.17 6.95 -3.65
N ASN A 98 -14.19 7.78 -3.44
CA ASN A 98 -15.58 7.50 -3.85
C ASN A 98 -15.73 7.12 -5.34
N SER A 99 -14.94 7.71 -6.22
CA SER A 99 -15.01 7.40 -7.65
C SER A 99 -14.40 6.05 -8.03
N LEU A 100 -13.42 5.56 -7.26
CA LEU A 100 -12.84 4.22 -7.45
C LEU A 100 -13.74 3.11 -6.92
N THR A 101 -14.60 3.39 -5.95
CA THR A 101 -15.54 2.38 -5.42
C THR A 101 -16.60 1.96 -6.42
N LEU A 102 -16.88 2.79 -7.42
CA LEU A 102 -17.83 2.51 -8.50
C LEU A 102 -17.18 1.77 -9.69
N ASP A 103 -15.86 1.67 -9.74
CA ASP A 103 -15.17 0.93 -10.79
C ASP A 103 -15.16 -0.58 -10.46
N GLU A 104 -15.76 -1.38 -11.33
CA GLU A 104 -15.83 -2.84 -11.16
C GLU A 104 -14.46 -3.51 -11.14
N GLY A 105 -13.46 -2.94 -11.80
CA GLY A 105 -12.08 -3.41 -11.81
C GLY A 105 -11.33 -3.11 -10.50
N VAL A 106 -11.90 -2.27 -9.62
CA VAL A 106 -11.28 -1.89 -8.33
C VAL A 106 -11.98 -2.57 -7.17
N PHE A 107 -11.20 -3.08 -6.22
CA PHE A 107 -11.69 -3.59 -4.93
C PHE A 107 -10.96 -2.88 -3.80
N ILE A 108 -11.70 -2.28 -2.85
CA ILE A 108 -11.14 -1.53 -1.73
C ILE A 108 -11.54 -2.17 -0.42
N ARG A 109 -10.56 -2.41 0.46
CA ARG A 109 -10.77 -2.92 1.82
C ARG A 109 -10.00 -2.08 2.82
N SER A 110 -10.69 -1.53 3.83
CA SER A 110 -10.04 -0.97 5.01
C SER A 110 -9.89 -2.06 6.07
N MET A 111 -8.69 -2.19 6.63
CA MET A 111 -8.36 -3.13 7.69
C MET A 111 -7.90 -2.37 8.94
N GLY A 112 -8.38 -2.79 10.11
CA GLY A 112 -8.03 -2.14 11.38
C GLY A 112 -6.85 -2.83 12.08
N THR A 113 -6.00 -2.04 12.75
CA THR A 113 -4.83 -2.58 13.48
C THR A 113 -5.18 -3.41 14.71
N ARG A 114 -6.39 -3.27 15.26
CA ARG A 114 -6.94 -3.98 16.44
C ARG A 114 -5.96 -4.26 17.57
N GLY A 115 -5.01 -3.33 17.83
CA GLY A 115 -4.10 -3.37 18.98
C GLY A 115 -2.99 -4.41 18.94
N SER A 116 -2.85 -5.19 17.88
CA SER A 116 -1.84 -6.25 17.73
C SER A 116 -0.81 -5.85 16.69
N LEU A 117 0.36 -5.41 17.12
CA LEU A 117 1.44 -4.94 16.25
C LEU A 117 1.99 -6.03 15.31
N GLY A 118 2.06 -7.28 15.75
CA GLY A 118 2.54 -8.39 14.89
C GLY A 118 1.43 -9.11 14.11
N GLY A 119 0.19 -9.09 14.58
CA GLY A 119 -0.94 -9.76 13.94
C GLY A 119 -1.46 -9.08 12.68
N LEU A 120 -1.19 -7.78 12.50
CA LEU A 120 -1.64 -7.04 11.32
C LEU A 120 -0.90 -7.47 10.06
N SER A 121 0.42 -7.68 10.14
CA SER A 121 1.22 -8.07 8.98
C SER A 121 0.77 -9.43 8.42
N HIS A 122 0.41 -10.37 9.28
CA HIS A 122 -0.06 -11.69 8.86
C HIS A 122 -1.44 -11.61 8.18
N LYS A 123 -2.40 -10.90 8.80
CA LYS A 123 -3.75 -10.70 8.24
C LYS A 123 -3.71 -9.95 6.91
N THR A 124 -2.83 -8.96 6.81
CA THR A 124 -2.63 -8.21 5.58
C THR A 124 -2.04 -9.09 4.48
N ALA A 125 -1.03 -9.91 4.79
CA ALA A 125 -0.45 -10.85 3.83
C ALA A 125 -1.49 -11.86 3.31
N ASP A 126 -2.36 -12.38 4.17
CA ASP A 126 -3.42 -13.29 3.74
C ASP A 126 -4.54 -12.58 2.96
N ALA A 127 -4.86 -11.32 3.30
CA ALA A 127 -5.79 -10.51 2.52
C ALA A 127 -5.25 -10.20 1.11
N ILE A 128 -3.94 -9.93 1.00
CA ILE A 128 -3.25 -9.77 -0.29
C ILE A 128 -3.40 -11.05 -1.12
N LYS A 129 -3.10 -12.22 -0.55
CA LYS A 129 -3.24 -13.51 -1.23
C LYS A 129 -4.68 -13.79 -1.66
N ALA A 130 -5.68 -13.40 -0.84
CA ALA A 130 -7.08 -13.54 -1.23
C ALA A 130 -7.46 -12.65 -2.41
N MET A 131 -6.93 -11.41 -2.49
CA MET A 131 -7.12 -10.52 -3.63
C MET A 131 -6.39 -11.00 -4.88
N ASP A 132 -5.20 -11.55 -4.74
CA ASP A 132 -4.41 -12.14 -5.80
C ASP A 132 -5.14 -13.35 -6.40
N ALA A 133 -5.55 -14.32 -5.58
CA ALA A 133 -6.35 -15.47 -6.00
C ALA A 133 -7.70 -15.06 -6.64
N PHE A 134 -8.26 -13.91 -6.27
CA PHE A 134 -9.45 -13.33 -6.90
C PHE A 134 -9.16 -12.77 -8.31
N GLY A 135 -7.91 -12.62 -8.70
CA GLY A 135 -7.48 -12.15 -10.02
C GLY A 135 -7.25 -10.64 -10.09
N LYS A 136 -6.73 -10.02 -9.01
CA LYS A 136 -6.23 -8.64 -9.10
C LYS A 136 -4.82 -8.63 -9.68
N ASP A 137 -4.60 -7.77 -10.70
CA ASP A 137 -3.27 -7.61 -11.32
C ASP A 137 -2.30 -6.81 -10.43
N VAL A 138 -2.84 -5.80 -9.72
CA VAL A 138 -2.07 -4.94 -8.82
C VAL A 138 -2.78 -4.81 -7.50
N ILE A 139 -2.03 -4.94 -6.40
CA ILE A 139 -2.55 -4.75 -5.05
C ILE A 139 -1.76 -3.62 -4.38
N ILE A 140 -2.43 -2.54 -4.03
CA ILE A 140 -1.83 -1.41 -3.32
C ILE A 140 -2.17 -1.54 -1.84
N VAL A 141 -1.14 -1.57 -0.99
CA VAL A 141 -1.29 -1.60 0.46
C VAL A 141 -0.82 -0.27 1.03
N GLU A 142 -1.74 0.51 1.60
CA GLU A 142 -1.47 1.83 2.16
C GLU A 142 -1.47 1.78 3.68
N THR A 143 -0.41 2.28 4.33
CA THR A 143 -0.33 2.45 5.79
C THR A 143 -0.79 3.84 6.22
N VAL A 144 -1.17 3.97 7.49
CA VAL A 144 -1.60 5.27 8.08
C VAL A 144 -0.43 6.21 8.37
N GLY A 145 0.79 5.70 8.45
CA GLY A 145 1.98 6.52 8.69
C GLY A 145 2.25 6.77 10.19
N VAL A 146 1.87 5.86 11.07
CA VAL A 146 2.19 5.91 12.50
C VAL A 146 2.62 4.53 13.02
N GLY A 147 3.87 4.42 13.44
CA GLY A 147 4.38 3.25 14.18
C GLY A 147 4.94 2.11 13.34
N GLN A 148 5.17 0.96 13.98
CA GLN A 148 5.85 -0.21 13.39
C GLN A 148 5.12 -0.87 12.20
N SER A 149 3.85 -0.55 11.96
CA SER A 149 3.11 -1.01 10.79
C SER A 149 3.75 -0.56 9.46
N GLU A 150 4.58 0.48 9.49
CA GLU A 150 5.32 0.97 8.33
C GLU A 150 6.41 -0.01 7.88
N VAL A 151 7.09 -0.65 8.84
CA VAL A 151 8.15 -1.64 8.56
C VAL A 151 7.53 -2.99 8.17
N ASP A 152 6.39 -3.34 8.73
CA ASP A 152 5.75 -4.64 8.46
C ASP A 152 5.19 -4.74 7.02
N ILE A 153 4.90 -3.61 6.37
CA ILE A 153 4.42 -3.59 4.97
C ILE A 153 5.46 -4.13 4.00
N VAL A 154 6.75 -3.91 4.29
CA VAL A 154 7.87 -4.37 3.45
C VAL A 154 7.87 -5.88 3.28
N LYS A 155 7.46 -6.61 4.33
CA LYS A 155 7.44 -8.08 4.30
C LYS A 155 6.36 -8.66 3.37
N ALA A 156 5.40 -7.83 2.99
CA ALA A 156 4.23 -8.24 2.21
C ALA A 156 4.19 -7.60 0.81
N ALA A 157 5.06 -6.63 0.52
CA ALA A 157 5.10 -5.91 -0.75
C ALA A 157 6.28 -6.35 -1.62
N ASP A 158 6.07 -6.37 -2.93
CA ASP A 158 7.16 -6.59 -3.92
C ASP A 158 7.97 -5.30 -4.10
N THR A 159 7.35 -4.15 -3.87
CA THR A 159 7.98 -2.83 -3.95
C THR A 159 7.37 -1.92 -2.89
N THR A 160 8.23 -1.22 -2.16
CA THR A 160 7.83 -0.25 -1.14
C THR A 160 8.10 1.18 -1.60
N MET A 161 7.03 1.97 -1.68
CA MET A 161 7.10 3.41 -1.96
C MET A 161 6.99 4.21 -0.66
N VAL A 162 8.02 4.99 -0.35
CA VAL A 162 8.02 5.92 0.77
C VAL A 162 7.60 7.30 0.29
N VAL A 163 6.49 7.80 0.82
CA VAL A 163 5.95 9.13 0.46
C VAL A 163 6.35 10.14 1.51
N MET A 164 7.02 11.20 1.08
CA MET A 164 7.51 12.30 1.90
C MET A 164 6.93 13.63 1.43
N VAL A 165 6.97 14.65 2.29
CA VAL A 165 6.54 16.02 1.94
C VAL A 165 7.54 17.04 2.50
N PRO A 166 7.70 18.21 1.83
CA PRO A 166 8.52 19.28 2.37
C PRO A 166 7.97 19.84 3.68
N GLY A 167 8.84 20.25 4.59
CA GLY A 167 8.46 20.97 5.82
C GLY A 167 8.23 20.11 7.07
N LEU A 168 8.38 18.79 6.97
CA LEU A 168 8.37 17.89 8.13
C LEU A 168 9.79 17.76 8.72
N GLY A 169 10.38 18.87 9.18
CA GLY A 169 11.79 18.96 9.56
C GLY A 169 12.24 18.02 10.69
N ASP A 170 11.40 17.81 11.70
CA ASP A 170 11.70 16.89 12.81
C ASP A 170 11.41 15.43 12.45
N ASP A 171 10.51 15.19 11.47
CA ASP A 171 10.14 13.86 11.04
C ASP A 171 11.21 13.19 10.15
N ILE A 172 12.10 13.97 9.49
CA ILE A 172 13.26 13.40 8.78
C ILE A 172 14.19 12.68 9.76
N GLN A 173 14.29 13.14 11.00
CA GLN A 173 15.11 12.45 12.01
C GLN A 173 14.46 11.16 12.51
N ALA A 174 13.12 11.13 12.64
CA ALA A 174 12.38 9.91 12.97
C ALA A 174 12.33 8.94 11.78
N ILE A 175 12.27 9.45 10.56
CA ILE A 175 12.35 8.67 9.31
C ILE A 175 13.73 8.05 9.13
N LYS A 176 14.82 8.70 9.63
CA LYS A 176 16.20 8.19 9.56
C LYS A 176 16.41 6.80 10.16
N ALA A 177 15.58 6.38 11.10
CA ALA A 177 15.84 5.18 11.90
C ALA A 177 15.20 3.88 11.37
N GLY A 178 14.94 3.74 10.06
CA GLY A 178 14.47 2.48 9.50
C GLY A 178 13.63 2.58 8.23
N ILE A 179 13.01 3.74 7.95
CA ILE A 179 12.16 3.87 6.74
C ILE A 179 13.01 4.03 5.47
N LEU A 180 14.22 4.58 5.58
CA LEU A 180 15.14 4.70 4.44
C LEU A 180 15.67 3.34 3.98
N GLU A 181 15.85 2.41 4.93
CA GLU A 181 16.33 1.06 4.64
C GLU A 181 15.30 0.18 3.92
N ILE A 182 14.02 0.58 3.98
CA ILE A 182 12.91 -0.23 3.45
C ILE A 182 12.33 0.31 2.13
N GLY A 183 12.76 1.49 1.69
CA GLY A 183 12.21 2.14 0.52
C GLY A 183 12.87 1.72 -0.78
N ASP A 184 12.11 1.09 -1.68
CA ASP A 184 12.56 0.84 -3.05
C ASP A 184 12.38 2.07 -3.94
N ILE A 185 11.45 2.98 -3.57
CA ILE A 185 11.15 4.23 -4.28
C ILE A 185 10.83 5.32 -3.25
N PHE A 186 11.45 6.49 -3.40
CA PHE A 186 11.12 7.68 -2.60
C PHE A 186 10.34 8.69 -3.43
N THR A 187 9.20 9.12 -2.89
CA THR A 187 8.30 10.07 -3.58
C THR A 187 8.10 11.31 -2.71
N ILE A 188 8.60 12.45 -3.17
CA ILE A 188 8.36 13.74 -2.53
C ILE A 188 7.05 14.31 -3.11
N ASN A 189 5.98 14.16 -2.36
CA ASN A 189 4.67 14.69 -2.73
C ASN A 189 4.54 16.16 -2.32
N LYS A 190 3.55 16.86 -2.90
CA LYS A 190 3.37 18.31 -2.72
C LYS A 190 4.65 19.08 -3.10
N ALA A 191 5.27 18.68 -4.21
CA ALA A 191 6.53 19.27 -4.68
C ALA A 191 6.40 20.73 -5.16
N ASP A 192 5.19 21.29 -5.12
CA ASP A 192 4.88 22.70 -5.28
C ASP A 192 5.10 23.54 -4.00
N LEU A 193 5.35 22.89 -2.86
CA LEU A 193 5.68 23.58 -1.62
C LEU A 193 7.17 23.91 -1.55
N ASP A 194 7.47 25.03 -0.86
CA ASP A 194 8.84 25.42 -0.55
C ASP A 194 9.58 24.30 0.21
N GLY A 195 10.86 24.10 -0.11
CA GLY A 195 11.69 23.07 0.50
C GLY A 195 11.70 21.73 -0.23
N ALA A 196 10.92 21.54 -1.29
CA ALA A 196 10.91 20.29 -2.06
C ALA A 196 12.28 19.96 -2.69
N ASP A 197 12.98 20.98 -3.20
CA ASP A 197 14.33 20.80 -3.77
C ASP A 197 15.39 20.52 -2.70
N LYS A 198 15.24 21.13 -1.52
CA LYS A 198 16.09 20.84 -0.37
C LYS A 198 15.94 19.40 0.07
N LEU A 199 14.69 18.94 0.27
CA LEU A 199 14.39 17.57 0.65
C LEU A 199 14.90 16.57 -0.39
N TYR A 200 14.75 16.89 -1.68
CA TYR A 200 15.26 16.06 -2.77
C TYR A 200 16.79 15.90 -2.69
N THR A 201 17.50 16.99 -2.44
CA THR A 201 18.97 16.97 -2.31
C THR A 201 19.40 16.18 -1.06
N GLU A 202 18.75 16.42 0.08
CA GLU A 202 19.04 15.72 1.33
C GLU A 202 18.85 14.21 1.20
N LEU A 203 17.72 13.77 0.59
CA LEU A 203 17.45 12.33 0.36
C LEU A 203 18.52 11.71 -0.55
N ASN A 204 18.89 12.37 -1.65
CA ASN A 204 19.93 11.84 -2.53
C ASN A 204 21.28 11.74 -1.82
N MET A 205 21.66 12.76 -1.03
CA MET A 205 22.88 12.71 -0.22
C MET A 205 22.87 11.55 0.77
N MET A 206 21.72 11.26 1.39
CA MET A 206 21.62 10.17 2.35
C MET A 206 21.72 8.80 1.66
N LEU A 207 21.10 8.64 0.49
CA LEU A 207 21.21 7.42 -0.32
C LEU A 207 22.63 7.19 -0.87
N ASP A 208 23.42 8.26 -1.03
CA ASP A 208 24.80 8.17 -1.50
C ASP A 208 25.80 7.91 -0.34
N LEU A 209 25.37 8.04 0.93
CA LEU A 209 26.22 7.78 2.10
C LEU A 209 26.36 6.29 2.46
N ASP A 210 25.52 5.44 1.91
CA ASP A 210 25.48 3.99 2.22
C ASP A 210 26.66 3.18 1.66
N GLY A 211 27.74 3.83 1.23
CA GLY A 211 29.11 3.34 1.03
C GLY A 211 29.34 2.05 0.22
N GLU A 212 28.37 1.19 0.12
CA GLU A 212 28.29 0.05 -0.76
C GLU A 212 27.54 0.47 -2.03
N THR A 213 28.06 0.16 -3.21
CA THR A 213 27.30 0.33 -4.45
C THR A 213 26.20 -0.71 -4.47
N PRO A 214 24.97 -0.39 -4.05
CA PRO A 214 23.90 -1.38 -4.04
C PRO A 214 23.56 -1.77 -5.47
N ASP A 215 23.20 -3.03 -5.68
CA ASP A 215 22.67 -3.51 -6.97
C ASP A 215 21.47 -2.69 -7.46
N TRP A 216 20.77 -2.04 -6.53
CA TRP A 216 19.65 -1.15 -6.75
C TRP A 216 19.76 0.14 -5.94
N ARG A 217 19.84 1.31 -6.61
CA ARG A 217 19.74 2.62 -5.97
C ARG A 217 18.30 3.12 -6.06
N PRO A 218 17.59 3.29 -4.94
CA PRO A 218 16.21 3.77 -4.95
C PRO A 218 16.07 5.13 -5.66
N PRO A 219 15.16 5.27 -6.64
CA PRO A 219 14.90 6.54 -7.28
C PRO A 219 14.14 7.49 -6.35
N VAL A 220 14.50 8.78 -6.39
CA VAL A 220 13.78 9.87 -5.72
C VAL A 220 12.98 10.65 -6.76
N LYS A 221 11.64 10.76 -6.58
CA LYS A 221 10.74 11.45 -7.52
C LYS A 221 9.94 12.54 -6.83
N LYS A 222 9.83 13.72 -7.49
CA LYS A 222 8.96 14.81 -7.05
C LYS A 222 7.63 14.71 -7.75
N VAL A 223 6.50 14.79 -7.01
CA VAL A 223 5.14 14.65 -7.54
C VAL A 223 4.18 15.65 -6.91
N MET A 224 3.07 15.91 -7.60
CA MET A 224 1.95 16.72 -7.12
C MET A 224 0.67 15.91 -7.33
N ALA A 225 0.38 14.98 -6.42
CA ALA A 225 -0.73 14.03 -6.55
C ALA A 225 -2.09 14.74 -6.70
N SER A 226 -2.29 15.90 -6.03
CA SER A 226 -3.53 16.70 -6.12
C SER A 226 -3.81 17.24 -7.53
N ARG A 227 -2.76 17.57 -8.28
CA ARG A 227 -2.87 18.15 -9.63
C ARG A 227 -2.87 17.11 -10.76
N GLY A 228 -2.79 15.81 -10.41
CA GLY A 228 -2.65 14.74 -11.41
C GLY A 228 -1.30 14.74 -12.12
N ALA A 229 -0.38 15.62 -11.70
CA ALA A 229 1.00 15.66 -12.18
C ALA A 229 1.84 14.60 -11.46
N VAL A 230 1.34 13.38 -11.46
CA VAL A 230 2.16 12.19 -11.26
C VAL A 230 2.71 11.89 -12.63
N SER A 231 3.99 12.14 -12.86
CA SER A 231 4.61 11.81 -14.14
C SER A 231 4.70 10.29 -14.24
N TYR A 232 3.66 9.69 -14.81
CA TYR A 232 3.52 8.22 -14.96
C TYR A 232 4.68 7.61 -15.76
N THR A 233 5.34 8.39 -16.60
CA THR A 233 6.50 7.96 -17.36
C THR A 233 7.70 7.57 -16.50
N HIS A 234 7.67 7.84 -15.19
CA HIS A 234 8.76 7.53 -14.27
C HIS A 234 8.39 6.54 -13.17
N LEU A 235 7.13 6.12 -13.10
CA LEU A 235 6.65 5.04 -12.23
C LEU A 235 6.44 3.73 -13.02
N THR A 236 7.09 3.56 -14.17
CA THR A 236 7.33 2.23 -14.69
C THR A 236 8.23 1.56 -13.66
N LEU A 237 7.58 0.86 -12.72
CA LEU A 237 8.26 0.00 -11.77
C LEU A 237 9.14 -0.94 -12.59
N PRO A 238 10.41 -1.14 -12.21
CA PRO A 238 11.24 -2.11 -12.88
C PRO A 238 10.46 -3.42 -12.83
N THR A 239 10.17 -3.98 -14.00
CA THR A 239 9.79 -5.37 -14.09
C THR A 239 11.03 -6.11 -13.60
N ILE A 240 11.02 -6.54 -12.34
CA ILE A 240 12.02 -7.46 -11.83
C ILE A 240 11.76 -8.75 -12.62
N ALA A 241 12.65 -8.99 -13.57
CA ALA A 241 12.65 -10.20 -14.39
C ALA A 241 13.13 -11.37 -13.54
#